data_86b06980312f0c7c1d8303ceb432e632
#
_entry.id   86b06980312f0c7c1d8303ceb432e632
#
_cell.length_a   1.000
_cell.length_b   1.000
_cell.length_c   1.000
_cell.angle_alpha   90.00
_cell.angle_beta   90.00
_cell.angle_gamma   90.00
#
_symmetry.space_group_name_H-M   'P 1'
#
loop_
_entity.id
_entity.type
_entity.pdbx_description
1 polymer ?
#
loop_
_entity_poly.entity_id
_entity_poly.type
_entity_poly.pdbx_seq_one_letter_code
_entity_poly.pdbx_strand_id
1 'polypeptide(L)'
;MTPSISRPESSSSAAQEVVGLVPAAGLAKRLQPFPCSKEVYPVGFVSDRQTGRPRPKVAAHYLLEKFRAAGITKAYLVIRDGKWDIPNYFREGGVVGLSLAYIVIAGSLGPPDTIDRAYPFLEQKR
;
A
#
# COMPACT_ATOMS: atom_id res chain seq x y z
N MET A 1 13.72 -27.55 0.10
CA MET A 1 13.79 -26.98 0.55
C MET A 1 13.43 -26.17 0.90
N THR A 2 13.36 -25.93 1.29
CA THR A 2 13.04 -25.05 1.69
C THR A 2 13.43 -24.44 2.38
N PRO A 3 13.68 -24.00 2.67
CA PRO A 3 14.01 -23.34 3.33
C PRO A 3 13.62 -22.65 3.98
N SER A 4 13.52 -22.43 4.11
CA SER A 4 13.29 -21.76 4.65
C SER A 4 13.03 -21.44 5.36
N ILE A 5 12.99 -21.54 5.51
CA ILE A 5 12.62 -21.19 6.11
C ILE A 5 12.75 -20.97 7.12
N SER A 6 13.14 -20.87 7.50
CA SER A 6 13.37 -20.66 8.55
C SER A 6 13.36 -19.46 8.92
N ARG A 7 12.74 -18.94 9.41
CA ARG A 7 12.71 -17.80 9.78
C ARG A 7 13.23 -17.76 10.98
N PRO A 8 13.77 -17.06 11.22
CA PRO A 8 14.40 -16.96 12.40
C PRO A 8 13.44 -16.83 13.44
N GLU A 9 13.21 -17.11 13.65
CA GLU A 9 12.51 -16.91 14.41
C GLU A 9 12.48 -16.49 15.30
N SER A 10 12.85 -16.45 15.36
CA SER A 10 12.88 -16.07 16.16
C SER A 10 12.63 -15.25 16.69
N SER A 11 13.18 -14.94 16.86
CA SER A 11 13.08 -13.88 17.25
C SER A 11 11.91 -13.48 17.17
N SER A 12 11.63 -13.75 16.47
CA SER A 12 10.53 -13.33 16.27
C SER A 12 9.64 -13.42 17.28
N SER A 13 9.83 -14.19 18.10
CA SER A 13 8.94 -14.30 19.06
C SER A 13 8.65 -13.04 19.65
N ALA A 14 9.58 -12.37 20.01
CA ALA A 14 9.36 -11.15 20.64
C ALA A 14 9.06 -10.10 19.65
N ALA A 15 9.49 -10.32 18.46
CA ALA A 15 9.33 -9.30 17.47
C ALA A 15 7.91 -9.23 17.01
N GLN A 16 7.35 -8.09 17.04
CA GLN A 16 6.04 -7.88 16.50
C GLN A 16 6.16 -7.58 15.03
N GLU A 17 5.26 -8.11 14.27
CA GLU A 17 5.24 -7.79 12.84
C GLU A 17 4.62 -6.42 12.67
N VAL A 18 5.34 -5.54 11.98
CA VAL A 18 4.85 -4.21 11.68
C VAL A 18 4.45 -4.20 10.21
N VAL A 19 3.22 -3.85 9.94
CA VAL A 19 2.74 -3.73 8.57
C VAL A 19 2.30 -2.30 8.33
N GLY A 20 2.36 -1.87 7.08
CA GLY A 20 1.89 -0.55 6.71
C GLY A 20 0.39 -0.58 6.47
N LEU A 21 -0.25 0.53 6.72
CA LEU A 21 -1.67 0.68 6.43
C LEU A 21 -1.87 2.04 5.79
N VAL A 22 -2.44 2.04 4.60
CA VAL A 22 -2.67 3.27 3.84
C VAL A 22 -4.16 3.45 3.63
N PRO A 23 -4.78 4.46 4.25
CA PRO A 23 -6.18 4.77 3.98
C PRO A 23 -6.28 5.53 2.65
N ALA A 24 -6.80 4.88 1.65
CA ALA A 24 -6.88 5.44 0.31
C ALA A 24 -8.30 5.37 -0.25
N ALA A 25 -9.31 5.45 0.62
CA ALA A 25 -10.70 5.32 0.21
C ALA A 25 -11.41 6.66 0.00
N GLY A 26 -10.70 7.78 0.17
CA GLY A 26 -11.31 9.08 -0.02
C GLY A 26 -11.58 9.39 -1.48
N LEU A 27 -12.49 10.31 -1.73
CA LEU A 27 -12.86 10.69 -3.08
C LEU A 27 -12.19 11.97 -3.57
N ALA A 28 -11.34 12.57 -2.75
CA ALA A 28 -10.64 13.81 -3.10
C ALA A 28 -11.62 14.89 -3.54
N LYS A 29 -12.70 15.09 -2.78
CA LYS A 29 -13.78 15.98 -3.19
C LYS A 29 -13.33 17.40 -3.46
N ARG A 30 -12.31 17.86 -2.76
CA ARG A 30 -11.80 19.21 -2.95
C ARG A 30 -11.09 19.38 -4.28
N LEU A 31 -10.70 18.29 -4.90
CA LEU A 31 -9.96 18.33 -6.15
C LEU A 31 -10.82 18.01 -7.36
N GLN A 32 -12.10 17.73 -7.13
CA GLN A 32 -12.97 17.33 -8.24
C GLN A 32 -13.26 18.50 -9.17
N PRO A 33 -13.34 18.27 -10.48
CA PRO A 33 -13.12 16.98 -11.14
C PRO A 33 -11.64 16.67 -11.23
N PHE A 34 -11.27 15.46 -10.82
CA PHE A 34 -9.88 15.04 -10.80
C PHE A 34 -9.74 13.82 -11.71
N PRO A 35 -8.69 13.73 -12.50
CA PRO A 35 -8.64 12.71 -13.57
C PRO A 35 -8.44 11.29 -13.08
N CYS A 36 -8.07 11.08 -11.83
CA CYS A 36 -7.77 9.75 -11.33
C CYS A 36 -7.83 9.78 -9.80
N SER A 37 -7.59 8.65 -9.16
CA SER A 37 -7.40 8.65 -7.72
C SER A 37 -6.17 9.49 -7.41
N LYS A 38 -6.25 10.33 -6.38
CA LYS A 38 -5.13 11.23 -6.08
C LYS A 38 -3.86 10.46 -5.76
N GLU A 39 -4.00 9.26 -5.24
CA GLU A 39 -2.85 8.44 -4.88
C GLU A 39 -2.01 8.04 -6.09
N VAL A 40 -2.61 8.01 -7.27
CA VAL A 40 -1.88 7.66 -8.48
C VAL A 40 -1.70 8.85 -9.41
N TYR A 41 -1.83 10.05 -8.90
CA TYR A 41 -1.55 11.23 -9.70
C TYR A 41 -0.03 11.31 -9.94
N PRO A 42 0.41 11.45 -11.20
CA PRO A 42 1.85 11.46 -11.49
C PRO A 42 2.50 12.73 -10.98
N VAL A 43 3.61 12.58 -10.28
CA VAL A 43 4.35 13.74 -9.77
C VAL A 43 5.85 13.63 -10.04
N GLY A 44 6.25 12.67 -10.86
CA GLY A 44 7.66 12.49 -11.21
C GLY A 44 7.84 11.26 -12.04
N PHE A 45 9.08 10.80 -12.12
CA PHE A 45 9.42 9.61 -12.87
C PHE A 45 10.33 8.73 -12.06
N VAL A 46 10.28 7.44 -12.33
CA VAL A 46 11.13 6.47 -11.65
C VAL A 46 11.45 5.39 -12.68
N SER A 47 12.58 4.74 -12.54
CA SER A 47 12.90 3.60 -13.39
C SER A 47 12.12 2.40 -12.93
N ASP A 48 11.46 1.74 -13.88
CA ASP A 48 10.74 0.52 -13.60
C ASP A 48 11.75 -0.54 -13.17
N ARG A 49 11.47 -1.21 -12.07
CA ARG A 49 12.41 -2.18 -11.52
C ARG A 49 12.59 -3.40 -12.40
N GLN A 50 11.60 -3.71 -13.22
CA GLN A 50 11.65 -4.88 -14.07
C GLN A 50 12.18 -4.60 -15.46
N THR A 51 11.84 -3.45 -16.03
CA THR A 51 12.21 -3.14 -17.39
C THR A 51 13.34 -2.13 -17.51
N GLY A 52 13.61 -1.38 -16.42
CA GLY A 52 14.60 -0.32 -16.44
C GLY A 52 14.14 0.92 -17.18
N ARG A 53 12.92 0.95 -17.67
CA ARG A 53 12.41 2.10 -18.40
C ARG A 53 11.80 3.12 -17.46
N PRO A 54 11.81 4.40 -17.83
CA PRO A 54 11.13 5.40 -17.01
C PRO A 54 9.63 5.14 -16.98
N ARG A 55 9.04 5.36 -15.82
CA ARG A 55 7.60 5.29 -15.68
C ARG A 55 7.18 6.42 -14.76
N PRO A 56 5.92 6.86 -14.83
CA PRO A 56 5.46 7.89 -13.93
C PRO A 56 5.57 7.45 -12.47
N LYS A 57 6.06 8.33 -11.63
CA LYS A 57 6.10 8.10 -10.19
C LYS A 57 4.92 8.82 -9.60
N VAL A 58 4.02 8.08 -8.98
CA VAL A 58 2.75 8.64 -8.51
C VAL A 58 2.84 9.01 -7.06
N ALA A 59 1.87 9.79 -6.59
CA ALA A 59 1.93 10.38 -5.26
C ALA A 59 2.14 9.34 -4.15
N ALA A 60 1.38 8.26 -4.16
CA ALA A 60 1.49 7.26 -3.10
C ALA A 60 2.80 6.47 -3.17
N HIS A 61 3.48 6.48 -4.29
CA HIS A 61 4.76 5.79 -4.40
C HIS A 61 5.76 6.33 -3.36
N TYR A 62 5.73 7.64 -3.15
CA TYR A 62 6.64 8.27 -2.19
C TYR A 62 6.38 7.78 -0.77
N LEU A 63 5.12 7.61 -0.40
CA LEU A 63 4.78 7.08 0.91
C LEU A 63 5.24 5.64 1.07
N LEU A 64 4.99 4.83 0.05
CA LEU A 64 5.34 3.42 0.12
C LEU A 64 6.86 3.22 0.16
N GLU A 65 7.61 4.10 -0.49
CA GLU A 65 9.06 4.08 -0.37
C GLU A 65 9.50 4.30 1.06
N LYS A 66 8.79 5.16 1.78
CA LYS A 66 9.16 5.41 3.17
C LYS A 66 8.88 4.20 4.05
N PHE A 67 7.82 3.46 3.76
CA PHE A 67 7.58 2.21 4.48
C PHE A 67 8.76 1.27 4.28
N ARG A 68 9.17 1.12 3.04
CA ARG A 68 10.27 0.22 2.74
C ARG A 68 11.57 0.66 3.42
N ALA A 69 11.84 1.96 3.39
CA ALA A 69 13.03 2.50 4.03
C ALA A 69 13.02 2.27 5.53
N ALA A 70 11.83 2.19 6.14
CA ALA A 70 11.69 1.93 7.56
C ALA A 70 11.74 0.44 7.90
N GLY A 71 11.95 -0.42 6.91
CA GLY A 71 12.02 -1.86 7.15
C GLY A 71 10.70 -2.57 7.09
N ILE A 72 9.64 -1.88 6.72
CA ILE A 72 8.32 -2.50 6.55
C ILE A 72 8.31 -3.20 5.20
N THR A 73 7.86 -4.44 5.17
CA THR A 73 7.86 -5.22 3.94
C THR A 73 6.47 -5.51 3.40
N LYS A 74 5.44 -5.30 4.20
CA LYS A 74 4.05 -5.56 3.81
C LYS A 74 3.19 -4.36 4.11
N ALA A 75 2.23 -4.10 3.25
CA ALA A 75 1.30 -3.00 3.50
C ALA A 75 -0.08 -3.36 2.96
N TYR A 76 -1.08 -2.83 3.63
CA TYR A 76 -2.47 -2.92 3.17
C TYR A 76 -2.90 -1.54 2.73
N LEU A 77 -3.54 -1.49 1.57
CA LEU A 77 -4.15 -0.25 1.10
C LEU A 77 -5.66 -0.45 1.16
N VAL A 78 -6.34 0.41 1.90
CA VAL A 78 -7.81 0.36 1.96
C VAL A 78 -8.32 1.30 0.90
N ILE A 79 -8.97 0.76 -0.12
CA ILE A 79 -9.45 1.55 -1.24
C ILE A 79 -10.97 1.49 -1.29
N ARG A 80 -11.53 2.43 -2.00
CA ARG A 80 -12.97 2.46 -2.23
C ARG A 80 -13.29 1.72 -3.54
N ASP A 81 -14.41 1.03 -3.54
CA ASP A 81 -14.92 0.43 -4.76
C ASP A 81 -14.91 1.48 -5.87
N GLY A 82 -14.36 1.15 -6.99
CA GLY A 82 -14.22 2.07 -8.11
C GLY A 82 -12.85 2.69 -8.26
N LYS A 83 -12.02 2.67 -7.22
CA LYS A 83 -10.68 3.24 -7.31
C LYS A 83 -9.68 2.17 -7.76
N TRP A 84 -10.00 1.52 -8.87
CA TRP A 84 -9.20 0.41 -9.37
C TRP A 84 -7.88 0.84 -10.00
N ASP A 85 -7.72 2.13 -10.26
CA ASP A 85 -6.45 2.63 -10.78
C ASP A 85 -5.32 2.46 -9.78
N ILE A 86 -5.62 2.37 -8.49
CA ILE A 86 -4.60 2.16 -7.48
C ILE A 86 -4.00 0.75 -7.59
N PRO A 87 -4.78 -0.32 -7.50
CA PRO A 87 -4.18 -1.65 -7.70
C PRO A 87 -3.67 -1.86 -9.12
N ASN A 88 -4.24 -1.18 -10.10
CA ASN A 88 -3.73 -1.29 -11.45
C ASN A 88 -2.32 -0.75 -11.58
N TYR A 89 -1.98 0.26 -10.81
CA TYR A 89 -0.64 0.81 -10.84
C TYR A 89 0.34 0.00 -9.98
N PHE A 90 -0.05 -0.27 -8.73
CA PHE A 90 0.89 -0.87 -7.78
C PHE A 90 0.92 -2.39 -7.82
N ARG A 91 -0.14 -3.01 -8.29
CA ARG A 91 -0.28 -4.45 -8.37
C ARG A 91 0.10 -5.09 -7.03
N GLU A 92 0.92 -6.12 -7.04
CA GLU A 92 1.29 -6.78 -5.79
C GLU A 92 2.41 -6.04 -5.04
N GLY A 93 2.90 -4.94 -5.59
CA GLY A 93 3.86 -4.13 -4.86
C GLY A 93 5.28 -4.22 -5.35
N GLY A 94 5.55 -4.98 -6.41
CA GLY A 94 6.91 -5.10 -6.91
C GLY A 94 7.52 -3.77 -7.30
N VAL A 95 6.70 -2.85 -7.78
CA VAL A 95 7.20 -1.55 -8.21
C VAL A 95 7.78 -0.74 -7.06
N VAL A 96 7.35 -0.98 -5.84
CA VAL A 96 7.87 -0.27 -4.67
C VAL A 96 8.65 -1.18 -3.73
N GLY A 97 8.81 -2.44 -4.09
CA GLY A 97 9.58 -3.37 -3.26
C GLY A 97 8.88 -3.80 -2.00
N LEU A 98 7.56 -3.81 -2.00
CA LEU A 98 6.74 -4.24 -0.88
C LEU A 98 5.80 -5.34 -1.33
N SER A 99 5.24 -6.07 -0.37
CA SER A 99 4.10 -6.95 -0.66
C SER A 99 2.85 -6.17 -0.30
N LEU A 100 1.99 -5.96 -1.27
CA LEU A 100 0.79 -5.16 -1.08
C LEU A 100 -0.45 -6.02 -1.15
N ALA A 101 -1.42 -5.70 -0.31
CA ALA A 101 -2.76 -6.26 -0.39
C ALA A 101 -3.75 -5.12 -0.29
N TYR A 102 -4.93 -5.32 -0.85
CA TYR A 102 -5.94 -4.28 -0.93
C TYR A 102 -7.18 -4.73 -0.20
N ILE A 103 -7.74 -3.82 0.60
CA ILE A 103 -9.02 -4.03 1.25
C ILE A 103 -9.98 -3.07 0.58
N VAL A 104 -11.04 -3.61 -0.03
CA VAL A 104 -11.98 -2.81 -0.79
C VAL A 104 -13.21 -2.56 0.04
N ILE A 105 -13.57 -1.31 0.21
CA ILE A 105 -14.77 -0.95 0.97
C ILE A 105 -15.69 -0.15 0.06
N ALA A 106 -16.98 -0.19 0.37
CA ALA A 106 -17.97 0.51 -0.44
C ALA A 106 -17.92 2.02 -0.22
N GLY A 107 -17.59 2.45 0.97
CA GLY A 107 -17.50 3.85 1.27
C GLY A 107 -16.90 4.05 2.64
N SER A 108 -16.60 5.30 2.96
CA SER A 108 -15.93 5.63 4.21
C SER A 108 -16.40 6.98 4.69
N LEU A 109 -16.46 7.15 5.98
CA LEU A 109 -16.80 8.43 6.61
C LEU A 109 -15.56 9.29 6.85
N GLY A 110 -14.40 8.84 6.40
CA GLY A 110 -13.16 9.58 6.54
C GLY A 110 -12.03 8.65 6.95
N PRO A 111 -10.81 9.17 7.09
CA PRO A 111 -9.65 8.33 7.41
C PRO A 111 -9.79 7.44 8.64
N PRO A 112 -10.36 7.92 9.76
CA PRO A 112 -10.52 7.03 10.92
C PRO A 112 -11.41 5.83 10.61
N ASP A 113 -12.51 6.04 9.86
CA ASP A 113 -13.39 4.94 9.50
C ASP A 113 -12.69 4.00 8.54
N THR A 114 -11.91 4.54 7.61
CA THR A 114 -11.16 3.72 6.67
C THR A 114 -10.17 2.82 7.40
N ILE A 115 -9.48 3.36 8.37
CA ILE A 115 -8.52 2.60 9.15
C ILE A 115 -9.24 1.52 9.95
N ASP A 116 -10.37 1.87 10.54
CA ASP A 116 -11.11 0.94 11.36
C ASP A 116 -11.63 -0.25 10.55
N ARG A 117 -11.94 -0.03 9.27
CA ARG A 117 -12.39 -1.11 8.40
C ARG A 117 -11.31 -2.16 8.17
N ALA A 118 -10.04 -1.79 8.38
CA ALA A 118 -8.95 -2.72 8.21
C ALA A 118 -8.73 -3.58 9.47
N TYR A 119 -9.35 -3.23 10.58
CA TYR A 119 -9.09 -3.89 11.84
C TYR A 119 -9.22 -5.43 11.78
N PRO A 120 -10.27 -5.98 11.18
CA PRO A 120 -10.39 -7.45 11.17
C PRO A 120 -9.21 -8.14 10.50
N PHE A 121 -8.50 -7.46 9.63
CA PHE A 121 -7.38 -8.05 8.91
C PHE A 121 -6.05 -7.84 9.63
N LEU A 122 -6.04 -6.96 10.62
CA LEU A 122 -4.82 -6.60 11.32
C LEU A 122 -4.81 -6.99 12.78
N GLU A 123 -5.93 -7.48 13.29
CA GLU A 123 -6.03 -7.68 14.75
C GLU A 123 -5.05 -8.70 15.28
N GLN A 124 -4.53 -9.56 14.45
CA GLN A 124 -3.52 -10.53 14.87
C GLN A 124 -2.11 -10.04 14.64
N LYS A 125 -1.97 -8.82 14.15
CA LYS A 125 -0.65 -8.22 13.94
C LYS A 125 -0.34 -7.29 15.09
N ARG A 126 0.86 -7.00 15.27
CA ARG A 126 1.27 -6.11 16.34
C ARG A 126 1.88 -4.83 15.82
#